data_a48c14de409109e19ace4679a02668c1
#
_entry.id   a48c14de409109e19ace4679a02668c1
#
_cell.length_a   1.000
_cell.length_b   1.000
_cell.length_c   1.000
_cell.angle_alpha   90.00
_cell.angle_beta   90.00
_cell.angle_gamma   90.00
#
_symmetry.space_group_name_H-M   'P 1'
#
loop_
_entity.id
_entity.type
_entity.pdbx_description
1 polymer ?
#
loop_
_entity_poly.entity_id
_entity_poly.type
_entity_poly.pdbx_seq_one_letter_code
_entity_poly.pdbx_strand_id
1 'polypeptide(L)'
;MRNLALMLAALPLAALACPALAQPGVPAALETFATRALEGDTIAYDFTEGLTTEVGPRQAGTPDEARGRAWAMAWLTAHGFANVAEEPFEMDTWVPGDIARARVTGPFAQDLAVLPLGDSAATPRGGIEAEVVFFPSFEDLRAAPEGSLKGKIAYISHQMRPAQDGSHYGFAGPVRWVGPGIAASKGAVAAVIKSVGTDYHRNPHTGSTDFAEGVKPIPAGALSLPDADNLERMFARAGGRPVTLRLEMNPRQLGRTMSGNVVGEIVGRNPALPPVLLACHLDSWWNSPGAMDDAVGCGIIAAAAKNAAGAGQPLRTIRVLFAGAEETGLWGSAAYSKAHINEPIAVGLESDFGGDRIWRFQSNFRESNPDLHARLARAVARFGVANSALVATGGADLNIVRDQKGALINLQQDGTRYFDLHHTPDDTLDKVDMAQLRQNVAVWTTVVGILANEERAILDGGFERSGPDIMGE
;
A
#
# COMPACT_ATOMS: atom_id res chain seq x y z
N MET A 1 -58.54 63.25 23.38
CA MET A 1 -57.89 62.22 22.58
C MET A 1 -56.66 61.80 23.37
N ARG A 2 -56.69 60.60 23.95
CA ARG A 2 -55.74 60.10 24.94
C ARG A 2 -54.78 59.21 24.22
N ASN A 3 -53.44 59.56 24.26
CA ASN A 3 -52.37 58.71 23.75
C ASN A 3 -52.05 57.64 24.79
N LEU A 4 -52.16 56.39 24.38
CA LEU A 4 -51.74 55.23 25.17
C LEU A 4 -50.36 54.84 24.70
N ALA A 5 -49.32 55.00 25.56
CA ALA A 5 -47.97 54.55 25.32
C ALA A 5 -47.84 53.11 25.84
N LEU A 6 -47.53 52.14 24.93
CA LEU A 6 -47.15 50.81 25.29
C LEU A 6 -45.67 50.80 25.69
N MET A 7 -45.38 50.45 26.93
CA MET A 7 -44.02 50.09 27.38
C MET A 7 -43.79 48.58 27.11
N LEU A 8 -42.86 48.28 26.19
CA LEU A 8 -42.32 46.93 26.07
C LEU A 8 -41.20 46.73 27.12
N ALA A 9 -41.43 45.83 28.03
CA ALA A 9 -40.40 45.32 28.95
C ALA A 9 -39.52 44.31 28.26
N ALA A 10 -38.24 44.63 28.06
CA ALA A 10 -37.23 43.69 27.58
C ALA A 10 -36.73 42.81 28.76
N LEU A 11 -37.03 41.53 28.73
CA LEU A 11 -36.43 40.54 29.64
C LEU A 11 -35.01 40.20 29.15
N PRO A 12 -33.99 40.24 30.02
CA PRO A 12 -32.66 39.78 29.63
C PRO A 12 -32.62 38.25 29.47
N LEU A 13 -32.32 37.76 28.28
CA LEU A 13 -31.96 36.36 28.03
C LEU A 13 -30.61 36.11 28.71
N ALA A 14 -30.61 35.51 29.88
CA ALA A 14 -29.37 34.97 30.47
C ALA A 14 -28.96 33.73 29.66
N ALA A 15 -27.94 33.89 28.79
CA ALA A 15 -27.28 32.78 28.16
C ALA A 15 -26.58 31.95 29.22
N LEU A 16 -27.13 30.78 29.55
CA LEU A 16 -26.44 29.73 30.29
C LEU A 16 -25.26 29.26 29.44
N ALA A 17 -24.06 29.81 29.68
CA ALA A 17 -22.82 29.27 29.17
C ALA A 17 -22.62 27.91 29.87
N CYS A 18 -22.97 26.80 29.21
CA CYS A 18 -22.45 25.50 29.59
C CYS A 18 -20.90 25.60 29.58
N PRO A 19 -20.22 25.25 30.67
CA PRO A 19 -18.77 25.11 30.61
C PRO A 19 -18.46 24.01 29.58
N ALA A 20 -17.86 24.39 28.47
CA ALA A 20 -17.24 23.45 27.57
C ALA A 20 -16.21 22.68 28.40
N LEU A 21 -16.50 21.43 28.72
CA LEU A 21 -15.49 20.53 29.33
C LEU A 21 -14.30 20.58 28.39
N ALA A 22 -13.22 21.20 28.85
CA ALA A 22 -11.96 21.23 28.10
C ALA A 22 -11.57 19.77 27.83
N GLN A 23 -11.69 19.35 26.59
CA GLN A 23 -11.25 18.00 26.21
C GLN A 23 -9.74 17.92 26.44
N PRO A 24 -9.22 16.81 26.99
CA PRO A 24 -7.82 16.67 27.28
C PRO A 24 -7.02 16.89 25.97
N GLY A 25 -6.12 17.85 26.01
CA GLY A 25 -5.15 18.10 24.92
C GLY A 25 -4.20 16.91 24.75
N VAL A 26 -3.33 16.99 23.77
CA VAL A 26 -2.22 16.04 23.63
C VAL A 26 -1.33 16.18 24.89
N PRO A 27 -0.91 15.07 25.56
CA PRO A 27 0.00 15.16 26.68
C PRO A 27 1.30 15.89 26.29
N ALA A 28 1.78 16.81 27.12
CA ALA A 28 2.95 17.65 26.84
C ALA A 28 4.21 16.83 26.48
N ALA A 29 4.41 15.69 27.12
CA ALA A 29 5.51 14.78 26.78
C ALA A 29 5.36 14.25 25.35
N LEU A 30 4.17 13.83 24.93
CA LEU A 30 3.90 13.35 23.58
C LEU A 30 4.09 14.47 22.53
N GLU A 31 3.65 15.70 22.84
CA GLU A 31 3.92 16.86 21.99
C GLU A 31 5.41 17.10 21.79
N THR A 32 6.20 16.94 22.86
CA THR A 32 7.67 17.08 22.81
C THR A 32 8.29 16.03 21.88
N PHE A 33 7.88 14.77 21.99
CA PHE A 33 8.41 13.69 21.14
C PHE A 33 7.98 13.85 19.68
N ALA A 34 6.73 14.22 19.42
CA ALA A 34 6.26 14.51 18.07
C ALA A 34 6.98 15.73 17.43
N THR A 35 7.31 16.75 18.23
CA THR A 35 8.10 17.89 17.76
C THR A 35 9.54 17.47 17.45
N ARG A 36 10.17 16.66 18.31
CA ARG A 36 11.51 16.11 18.04
C ARG A 36 11.52 15.24 16.79
N ALA A 37 10.48 14.44 16.58
CA ALA A 37 10.34 13.65 15.35
C ALA A 37 10.33 14.54 14.12
N LEU A 38 9.54 15.63 14.13
CA LEU A 38 9.47 16.59 13.04
C LEU A 38 10.81 17.30 12.77
N GLU A 39 11.56 17.62 13.83
CA GLU A 39 12.79 18.42 13.72
C GLU A 39 14.03 17.58 13.40
N GLY A 40 14.10 16.33 13.83
CA GLY A 40 15.38 15.62 13.76
C GLY A 40 15.33 14.09 13.91
N ASP A 41 14.17 13.43 13.85
CA ASP A 41 14.12 11.96 13.88
C ASP A 41 14.81 11.36 12.65
N THR A 42 15.58 10.31 12.89
CA THR A 42 16.24 9.53 11.83
C THR A 42 15.87 8.05 11.90
N ILE A 43 15.12 7.61 12.90
CA ILE A 43 14.86 6.18 13.14
C ILE A 43 14.22 5.52 11.91
N ALA A 44 13.22 6.18 11.30
CA ALA A 44 12.56 5.65 10.10
C ALA A 44 13.53 5.59 8.91
N TYR A 45 14.34 6.63 8.73
CA TYR A 45 15.35 6.65 7.66
C TYR A 45 16.44 5.61 7.90
N ASP A 46 16.97 5.51 9.12
CA ASP A 46 18.03 4.55 9.49
C ASP A 46 17.56 3.10 9.29
N PHE A 47 16.27 2.81 9.58
CA PHE A 47 15.66 1.52 9.26
C PHE A 47 15.63 1.27 7.75
N THR A 48 15.12 2.24 6.99
CA THR A 48 14.99 2.15 5.53
C THR A 48 16.36 1.99 4.86
N GLU A 49 17.34 2.83 5.25
CA GLU A 49 18.71 2.75 4.78
C GLU A 49 19.33 1.37 5.06
N GLY A 50 19.22 0.89 6.30
CA GLY A 50 19.77 -0.39 6.70
C GLY A 50 19.15 -1.55 5.91
N LEU A 51 17.84 -1.64 5.84
CA LEU A 51 17.14 -2.71 5.14
C LEU A 51 17.46 -2.72 3.63
N THR A 52 17.42 -1.54 3.00
CA THR A 52 17.66 -1.43 1.55
C THR A 52 19.12 -1.59 1.17
N THR A 53 20.08 -1.29 2.08
CA THR A 53 21.52 -1.37 1.83
C THR A 53 22.10 -2.74 2.20
N GLU A 54 21.68 -3.31 3.34
CA GLU A 54 22.28 -4.55 3.87
C GLU A 54 21.57 -5.80 3.30
N VAL A 55 20.30 -5.68 2.93
CA VAL A 55 19.49 -6.76 2.34
C VAL A 55 19.22 -6.51 0.86
N GLY A 56 18.65 -5.34 0.52
CA GLY A 56 18.28 -4.97 -0.86
C GLY A 56 16.94 -5.60 -1.28
N PRO A 57 16.79 -5.97 -2.57
CA PRO A 57 15.60 -6.65 -3.07
C PRO A 57 15.32 -7.93 -2.30
N ARG A 58 14.07 -8.11 -1.85
CA ARG A 58 13.70 -9.16 -0.89
C ARG A 58 12.34 -9.78 -1.21
N GLN A 59 12.21 -10.27 -2.45
CA GLN A 59 10.99 -10.91 -2.93
C GLN A 59 10.56 -12.06 -2.01
N ALA A 60 9.27 -12.09 -1.68
CA ALA A 60 8.66 -13.11 -0.83
C ALA A 60 8.98 -14.54 -1.24
N GLY A 61 9.20 -15.43 -0.26
CA GLY A 61 9.50 -16.84 -0.46
C GLY A 61 10.92 -17.13 -0.96
N THR A 62 11.81 -16.13 -1.01
CA THR A 62 13.21 -16.28 -1.45
C THR A 62 14.20 -16.21 -0.28
N PRO A 63 15.45 -16.67 -0.47
CA PRO A 63 16.49 -16.52 0.54
C PRO A 63 16.78 -15.06 0.92
N ASP A 64 16.54 -14.13 0.01
CA ASP A 64 16.76 -12.69 0.24
C ASP A 64 15.73 -12.11 1.21
N GLU A 65 14.46 -12.52 1.06
CA GLU A 65 13.42 -12.16 2.02
C GLU A 65 13.69 -12.79 3.40
N ALA A 66 14.17 -14.02 3.45
CA ALA A 66 14.56 -14.65 4.72
C ALA A 66 15.68 -13.87 5.43
N ARG A 67 16.63 -13.30 4.68
CA ARG A 67 17.64 -12.38 5.27
C ARG A 67 16.98 -11.09 5.77
N GLY A 68 15.98 -10.57 5.04
CA GLY A 68 15.19 -9.39 5.45
C GLY A 68 14.48 -9.61 6.78
N ARG A 69 13.81 -10.76 6.97
CA ARG A 69 13.16 -11.11 8.24
C ARG A 69 14.16 -11.22 9.39
N ALA A 70 15.28 -11.90 9.18
CA ALA A 70 16.33 -12.01 10.19
C ALA A 70 16.92 -10.63 10.55
N TRP A 71 17.13 -9.77 9.57
CA TRP A 71 17.62 -8.40 9.76
C TRP A 71 16.61 -7.59 10.57
N ALA A 72 15.33 -7.61 10.21
CA ALA A 72 14.26 -6.87 10.88
C ALA A 72 14.09 -7.32 12.34
N MET A 73 14.13 -8.62 12.61
CA MET A 73 14.10 -9.13 14.00
C MET A 73 15.30 -8.63 14.82
N ALA A 74 16.50 -8.67 14.26
CA ALA A 74 17.70 -8.17 14.93
C ALA A 74 17.58 -6.66 15.20
N TRP A 75 17.10 -5.90 14.21
CA TRP A 75 16.89 -4.46 14.36
C TRP A 75 15.87 -4.12 15.44
N LEU A 76 14.69 -4.76 15.43
CA LEU A 76 13.65 -4.56 16.44
C LEU A 76 14.19 -4.88 17.86
N THR A 77 14.90 -6.00 18.01
CA THR A 77 15.52 -6.40 19.27
C THR A 77 16.53 -5.37 19.76
N ALA A 78 17.43 -4.92 18.89
CA ALA A 78 18.45 -3.92 19.23
C ALA A 78 17.82 -2.56 19.61
N HIS A 79 16.63 -2.26 19.09
CA HIS A 79 15.89 -1.04 19.37
C HIS A 79 14.90 -1.18 20.53
N GLY A 80 14.94 -2.28 21.30
CA GLY A 80 14.21 -2.42 22.57
C GLY A 80 12.74 -2.83 22.39
N PHE A 81 12.37 -3.41 21.26
CA PHE A 81 11.09 -4.12 21.15
C PHE A 81 11.16 -5.44 21.91
N ALA A 82 10.11 -5.76 22.61
CA ALA A 82 9.90 -7.04 23.28
C ALA A 82 9.14 -8.01 22.38
N ASN A 83 9.13 -9.29 22.77
CA ASN A 83 8.34 -10.34 22.08
C ASN A 83 8.60 -10.40 20.58
N VAL A 84 9.84 -10.09 20.16
CA VAL A 84 10.21 -10.14 18.74
C VAL A 84 10.21 -11.60 18.28
N ALA A 85 9.41 -11.89 17.27
CA ALA A 85 9.24 -13.24 16.73
C ALA A 85 8.99 -13.24 15.22
N GLU A 86 9.39 -14.33 14.58
CA GLU A 86 8.96 -14.68 13.23
C GLU A 86 7.76 -15.63 13.31
N GLU A 87 6.74 -15.37 12.51
CA GLU A 87 5.56 -16.23 12.35
C GLU A 87 5.57 -16.81 10.93
N PRO A 88 6.12 -18.02 10.73
CA PRO A 88 6.33 -18.58 9.42
C PRO A 88 5.03 -19.12 8.81
N PHE A 89 4.94 -19.06 7.48
CA PHE A 89 3.87 -19.66 6.69
C PHE A 89 4.39 -20.16 5.34
N GLU A 90 3.66 -21.09 4.73
CA GLU A 90 3.94 -21.58 3.37
C GLU A 90 3.17 -20.78 2.34
N MET A 91 3.81 -20.52 1.19
CA MET A 91 3.21 -19.85 0.05
C MET A 91 3.67 -20.46 -1.28
N ASP A 92 2.93 -20.21 -2.34
CA ASP A 92 3.41 -20.49 -3.69
C ASP A 92 4.32 -19.35 -4.16
N THR A 93 5.46 -19.68 -4.73
CA THR A 93 6.49 -18.69 -5.08
C THR A 93 6.80 -18.70 -6.56
N TRP A 94 6.68 -17.55 -7.16
CA TRP A 94 7.09 -17.24 -8.52
C TRP A 94 8.34 -16.35 -8.51
N VAL A 95 9.21 -16.50 -9.53
CA VAL A 95 10.38 -15.63 -9.73
C VAL A 95 10.52 -15.24 -11.21
N PRO A 96 11.05 -14.03 -11.51
CA PRO A 96 11.01 -13.43 -12.86
C PRO A 96 11.89 -14.11 -13.90
N GLY A 97 12.89 -14.88 -13.47
CA GLY A 97 13.95 -15.36 -14.37
C GLY A 97 14.94 -14.24 -14.72
N ASP A 98 15.76 -14.48 -15.77
CA ASP A 98 16.83 -13.58 -16.23
C ASP A 98 16.65 -13.11 -17.68
N ILE A 99 15.60 -13.54 -18.36
CA ILE A 99 15.26 -13.14 -19.73
C ILE A 99 13.95 -12.36 -19.73
N ALA A 100 14.02 -11.11 -20.21
CA ALA A 100 12.86 -10.27 -20.47
C ALA A 100 13.15 -9.42 -21.72
N ARG A 101 12.57 -9.80 -22.85
CA ARG A 101 12.80 -9.14 -24.15
C ARG A 101 11.49 -9.00 -24.89
N ALA A 102 11.23 -7.79 -25.40
CA ALA A 102 10.14 -7.51 -26.32
C ALA A 102 10.68 -6.76 -27.54
N ARG A 103 10.30 -7.20 -28.74
CA ARG A 103 10.68 -6.55 -30.00
C ARG A 103 9.51 -6.53 -30.95
N VAL A 104 9.14 -5.35 -31.41
CA VAL A 104 8.25 -5.22 -32.59
C VAL A 104 9.03 -5.70 -33.81
N THR A 105 8.50 -6.69 -34.52
CA THR A 105 9.14 -7.28 -35.69
C THR A 105 8.60 -6.72 -37.03
N GLY A 106 7.37 -6.18 -37.00
CA GLY A 106 6.76 -5.51 -38.14
C GLY A 106 5.60 -4.61 -37.75
N PRO A 107 5.31 -3.57 -38.55
CA PRO A 107 6.06 -3.03 -39.67
C PRO A 107 7.24 -2.13 -39.26
N PHE A 108 7.37 -1.75 -37.98
CA PHE A 108 8.39 -0.84 -37.46
C PHE A 108 9.26 -1.55 -36.40
N ALA A 109 10.28 -2.25 -36.85
CA ALA A 109 11.10 -3.10 -35.98
C ALA A 109 11.89 -2.29 -34.95
N GLN A 110 11.56 -2.48 -33.66
CA GLN A 110 12.22 -1.81 -32.50
C GLN A 110 12.12 -2.66 -31.25
N ASP A 111 13.14 -2.56 -30.38
CA ASP A 111 13.12 -3.16 -29.05
C ASP A 111 12.34 -2.28 -28.07
N LEU A 112 11.54 -2.91 -27.22
CA LEU A 112 10.74 -2.28 -26.16
C LEU A 112 11.24 -2.78 -24.80
N ALA A 113 11.32 -1.89 -23.82
CA ALA A 113 11.61 -2.26 -22.44
C ALA A 113 10.39 -2.99 -21.85
N VAL A 114 10.60 -4.21 -21.38
CA VAL A 114 9.59 -5.08 -20.81
C VAL A 114 10.14 -5.76 -19.55
N LEU A 115 9.26 -5.94 -18.55
CA LEU A 115 9.51 -6.83 -17.42
C LEU A 115 8.33 -7.80 -17.26
N PRO A 116 8.58 -9.05 -16.79
CA PRO A 116 7.51 -10.02 -16.60
C PRO A 116 6.57 -9.59 -15.45
N LEU A 117 5.29 -9.85 -15.60
CA LEU A 117 4.31 -9.75 -14.52
C LEU A 117 4.40 -11.01 -13.64
N GLY A 118 4.14 -10.84 -12.33
CA GLY A 118 4.08 -11.94 -11.37
C GLY A 118 3.04 -12.99 -11.80
N ASP A 119 3.29 -14.23 -11.45
CA ASP A 119 2.45 -15.41 -11.77
C ASP A 119 2.25 -15.71 -13.25
N SER A 120 2.86 -14.92 -14.15
CA SER A 120 2.85 -15.20 -15.57
C SER A 120 3.69 -16.44 -15.94
N ALA A 121 3.36 -17.09 -17.06
CA ALA A 121 4.09 -18.22 -17.57
C ALA A 121 5.36 -17.78 -18.36
N ALA A 122 6.31 -18.70 -18.47
CA ALA A 122 7.41 -18.54 -19.41
C ALA A 122 6.95 -18.66 -20.88
N THR A 123 7.63 -17.95 -21.77
CA THR A 123 7.50 -18.23 -23.21
C THR A 123 8.12 -19.59 -23.55
N PRO A 124 7.71 -20.28 -24.63
CA PRO A 124 8.48 -21.38 -25.19
C PRO A 124 9.92 -20.98 -25.46
N ARG A 125 10.83 -21.95 -25.51
CA ARG A 125 12.22 -21.70 -25.88
C ARG A 125 12.30 -20.99 -27.25
N GLY A 126 12.96 -19.85 -27.29
CA GLY A 126 13.05 -19.02 -28.48
C GLY A 126 11.94 -17.97 -28.62
N GLY A 127 11.05 -17.86 -27.63
CA GLY A 127 10.03 -16.81 -27.56
C GLY A 127 8.74 -17.11 -28.32
N ILE A 128 7.83 -16.16 -28.31
CA ILE A 128 6.58 -16.13 -29.07
C ILE A 128 6.65 -14.95 -30.02
N GLU A 129 6.29 -15.14 -31.28
CA GLU A 129 6.08 -14.05 -32.25
C GLU A 129 4.68 -14.16 -32.83
N ALA A 130 3.87 -13.11 -32.66
CA ALA A 130 2.50 -13.09 -33.12
C ALA A 130 2.01 -11.66 -33.42
N GLU A 131 0.89 -11.56 -34.13
CA GLU A 131 0.15 -10.33 -34.33
C GLU A 131 -0.36 -9.81 -32.97
N VAL A 132 -0.26 -8.50 -32.76
CA VAL A 132 -0.74 -7.83 -31.54
C VAL A 132 -2.14 -7.24 -31.81
N VAL A 133 -3.07 -7.52 -30.91
CA VAL A 133 -4.37 -6.86 -30.84
C VAL A 133 -4.32 -5.80 -29.76
N PHE A 134 -4.56 -4.55 -30.15
CA PHE A 134 -4.50 -3.39 -29.26
C PHE A 134 -5.88 -3.12 -28.63
N PHE A 135 -5.90 -3.03 -27.31
CA PHE A 135 -7.04 -2.62 -26.50
C PHE A 135 -6.74 -1.28 -25.83
N PRO A 136 -7.38 -0.18 -26.22
CA PRO A 136 -7.16 1.14 -25.64
C PRO A 136 -7.53 1.23 -24.16
N SER A 137 -8.42 0.33 -23.68
CA SER A 137 -8.84 0.24 -22.28
C SER A 137 -9.05 -1.21 -21.84
N PHE A 138 -9.16 -1.40 -20.53
CA PHE A 138 -9.54 -2.67 -19.93
C PHE A 138 -10.96 -3.12 -20.35
N GLU A 139 -11.89 -2.17 -20.47
CA GLU A 139 -13.26 -2.41 -20.89
C GLU A 139 -13.33 -2.93 -22.32
N ASP A 140 -12.48 -2.41 -23.23
CA ASP A 140 -12.38 -2.91 -24.61
C ASP A 140 -11.94 -4.38 -24.65
N LEU A 141 -10.97 -4.77 -23.81
CA LEU A 141 -10.57 -6.17 -23.66
C LEU A 141 -11.73 -7.01 -23.14
N ARG A 142 -12.43 -6.55 -22.10
CA ARG A 142 -13.58 -7.28 -21.52
C ARG A 142 -14.68 -7.50 -22.55
N ALA A 143 -14.97 -6.49 -23.37
CA ALA A 143 -15.99 -6.55 -24.42
C ALA A 143 -15.60 -7.39 -25.63
N ALA A 144 -14.32 -7.76 -25.79
CA ALA A 144 -13.86 -8.56 -26.93
C ALA A 144 -14.54 -9.94 -26.93
N PRO A 145 -14.94 -10.48 -28.11
CA PRO A 145 -15.59 -11.78 -28.22
C PRO A 145 -14.68 -12.93 -27.73
N GLU A 146 -15.31 -13.99 -27.22
CA GLU A 146 -14.60 -15.23 -26.88
C GLU A 146 -13.88 -15.80 -28.11
N GLY A 147 -12.63 -16.26 -27.92
CA GLY A 147 -11.79 -16.82 -28.98
C GLY A 147 -11.22 -15.79 -29.95
N SER A 148 -11.53 -14.50 -29.82
CA SER A 148 -11.04 -13.45 -30.75
C SER A 148 -9.54 -13.23 -30.72
N LEU A 149 -8.88 -13.68 -29.64
CA LEU A 149 -7.43 -13.55 -29.45
C LEU A 149 -6.66 -14.83 -29.77
N LYS A 150 -7.30 -15.83 -30.36
CA LYS A 150 -6.64 -17.10 -30.66
C LYS A 150 -5.38 -16.91 -31.51
N GLY A 151 -4.23 -17.29 -30.93
CA GLY A 151 -2.91 -17.19 -31.58
C GLY A 151 -2.34 -15.77 -31.66
N LYS A 152 -2.91 -14.81 -30.93
CA LYS A 152 -2.49 -13.40 -30.93
C LYS A 152 -1.93 -12.99 -29.56
N ILE A 153 -1.20 -11.87 -29.54
CA ILE A 153 -0.75 -11.20 -28.33
C ILE A 153 -1.74 -10.08 -28.01
N ALA A 154 -2.23 -10.00 -26.78
CA ALA A 154 -3.02 -8.84 -26.34
C ALA A 154 -2.09 -7.71 -25.89
N TYR A 155 -2.31 -6.48 -26.36
CA TYR A 155 -1.74 -5.28 -25.76
C TYR A 155 -2.86 -4.45 -25.14
N ILE A 156 -2.76 -4.21 -23.81
CA ILE A 156 -3.80 -3.57 -23.02
C ILE A 156 -3.26 -2.24 -22.49
N SER A 157 -3.90 -1.13 -22.86
CA SER A 157 -3.53 0.21 -22.44
C SER A 157 -4.49 0.77 -21.38
N HIS A 158 -4.11 1.89 -20.80
CA HIS A 158 -4.90 2.67 -19.86
C HIS A 158 -4.41 4.13 -19.82
N GLN A 159 -5.15 4.98 -19.06
CA GLN A 159 -4.79 6.37 -18.79
C GLN A 159 -4.69 6.62 -17.29
N MET A 160 -3.55 6.29 -16.69
CA MET A 160 -3.26 6.62 -15.30
C MET A 160 -2.66 8.02 -15.19
N ARG A 161 -3.02 8.77 -14.14
CA ARG A 161 -2.50 10.11 -13.85
C ARG A 161 -2.09 10.18 -12.39
N PRO A 162 -1.08 10.99 -12.03
CA PRO A 162 -0.76 11.27 -10.63
C PRO A 162 -2.00 11.79 -9.89
N ALA A 163 -2.23 11.27 -8.68
CA ALA A 163 -3.28 11.71 -7.78
C ALA A 163 -2.77 11.62 -6.34
N GLN A 164 -3.05 12.65 -5.54
CA GLN A 164 -2.58 12.73 -4.16
C GLN A 164 -3.09 11.59 -3.29
N ASP A 165 -4.30 11.09 -3.58
CA ASP A 165 -4.91 9.96 -2.88
C ASP A 165 -4.71 8.60 -3.58
N GLY A 166 -3.94 8.55 -4.66
CA GLY A 166 -3.70 7.33 -5.42
C GLY A 166 -4.92 6.78 -6.19
N SER A 167 -6.05 7.49 -6.20
CA SER A 167 -7.34 6.98 -6.72
C SER A 167 -7.29 6.46 -8.16
N HIS A 168 -6.40 6.99 -9.00
CA HIS A 168 -6.24 6.50 -10.37
C HIS A 168 -5.68 5.08 -10.46
N TYR A 169 -5.00 4.59 -9.42
CA TYR A 169 -4.49 3.22 -9.38
C TYR A 169 -5.62 2.19 -9.40
N GLY A 170 -6.69 2.42 -8.64
CA GLY A 170 -7.86 1.56 -8.66
C GLY A 170 -8.55 1.44 -10.03
N PHE A 171 -8.44 2.47 -10.87
CA PHE A 171 -8.97 2.41 -12.24
C PHE A 171 -8.01 1.77 -13.25
N ALA A 172 -6.71 1.98 -13.10
CA ALA A 172 -5.71 1.43 -14.01
C ALA A 172 -5.29 0.00 -13.62
N GLY A 173 -5.28 -0.32 -12.34
CA GLY A 173 -4.80 -1.59 -11.78
C GLY A 173 -5.40 -2.85 -12.42
N PRO A 174 -6.70 -2.92 -12.74
CA PRO A 174 -7.30 -4.09 -13.40
C PRO A 174 -6.61 -4.50 -14.70
N VAL A 175 -5.95 -3.56 -15.41
CA VAL A 175 -5.14 -3.88 -16.60
C VAL A 175 -4.02 -4.86 -16.25
N ARG A 176 -3.38 -4.69 -15.07
CA ARG A 176 -2.34 -5.58 -14.57
C ARG A 176 -2.93 -6.78 -13.85
N TRP A 177 -3.82 -6.55 -12.88
CA TRP A 177 -4.27 -7.59 -11.95
C TRP A 177 -4.96 -8.75 -12.65
N VAL A 178 -5.86 -8.47 -13.60
CA VAL A 178 -6.69 -9.49 -14.25
C VAL A 178 -6.67 -9.42 -15.78
N GLY A 179 -6.09 -8.36 -16.36
CA GLY A 179 -6.04 -8.19 -17.82
C GLY A 179 -5.43 -9.37 -18.57
N PRO A 180 -4.23 -9.87 -18.19
CA PRO A 180 -3.62 -11.04 -18.80
C PRO A 180 -4.48 -12.31 -18.67
N GLY A 181 -5.13 -12.51 -17.52
CA GLY A 181 -6.05 -13.63 -17.28
C GLY A 181 -7.27 -13.60 -18.23
N ILE A 182 -7.87 -12.40 -18.40
CA ILE A 182 -8.98 -12.22 -19.36
C ILE A 182 -8.50 -12.40 -20.80
N ALA A 183 -7.32 -11.90 -21.16
CA ALA A 183 -6.75 -12.16 -22.48
C ALA A 183 -6.52 -13.64 -22.74
N ALA A 184 -6.03 -14.37 -21.74
CA ALA A 184 -5.84 -15.84 -21.80
C ALA A 184 -7.17 -16.59 -22.03
N SER A 185 -8.23 -16.24 -21.30
CA SER A 185 -9.56 -16.83 -21.47
C SER A 185 -10.10 -16.64 -22.88
N LYS A 186 -9.76 -15.52 -23.54
CA LYS A 186 -10.14 -15.21 -24.93
C LYS A 186 -9.20 -15.81 -26.00
N GLY A 187 -8.21 -16.61 -25.57
CA GLY A 187 -7.32 -17.39 -26.43
C GLY A 187 -6.00 -16.72 -26.79
N ALA A 188 -5.62 -15.63 -26.12
CA ALA A 188 -4.31 -14.99 -26.32
C ALA A 188 -3.19 -15.97 -26.00
N VAL A 189 -2.08 -15.91 -26.75
CA VAL A 189 -0.87 -16.70 -26.51
C VAL A 189 0.12 -15.98 -25.61
N ALA A 190 -0.01 -14.66 -25.47
CA ALA A 190 0.71 -13.81 -24.53
C ALA A 190 -0.05 -12.50 -24.35
N ALA A 191 0.31 -11.74 -23.32
CA ALA A 191 -0.18 -10.39 -23.10
C ALA A 191 0.98 -9.44 -22.78
N VAL A 192 0.85 -8.20 -23.21
CA VAL A 192 1.67 -7.08 -22.72
C VAL A 192 0.75 -5.96 -22.29
N ILE A 193 1.11 -5.27 -21.21
CA ILE A 193 0.33 -4.13 -20.72
C ILE A 193 1.16 -2.85 -20.79
N LYS A 194 0.50 -1.71 -20.90
CA LYS A 194 1.10 -0.44 -20.51
C LYS A 194 1.32 -0.47 -19.02
N SER A 195 2.52 -0.14 -18.55
CA SER A 195 2.84 -0.11 -17.12
C SER A 195 1.81 0.69 -16.32
N VAL A 196 1.39 0.17 -15.18
CA VAL A 196 0.49 0.87 -14.25
C VAL A 196 1.35 1.78 -13.37
N GLY A 197 1.61 2.99 -13.86
CA GLY A 197 2.47 4.00 -13.24
C GLY A 197 2.24 5.38 -13.85
N THR A 198 3.00 6.37 -13.38
CA THR A 198 2.81 7.79 -13.74
C THR A 198 4.08 8.49 -14.23
N ASP A 199 5.22 7.82 -14.21
CA ASP A 199 6.50 8.32 -14.71
C ASP A 199 6.62 8.28 -16.25
N TYR A 200 7.73 8.82 -16.76
CA TYR A 200 8.10 8.73 -18.18
C TYR A 200 9.52 8.18 -18.37
N HIS A 201 9.97 7.34 -17.46
CA HIS A 201 11.23 6.61 -17.58
C HIS A 201 11.02 5.28 -18.32
N ARG A 202 12.09 4.72 -18.89
CA ARG A 202 12.03 3.40 -19.53
C ARG A 202 12.17 2.26 -18.52
N ASN A 203 11.62 2.44 -17.32
CA ASN A 203 11.50 1.45 -16.26
C ASN A 203 10.08 0.91 -16.27
N PRO A 204 9.84 -0.35 -16.67
CA PRO A 204 8.49 -0.92 -16.58
C PRO A 204 8.07 -1.08 -15.12
N HIS A 205 6.84 -0.67 -14.80
CA HIS A 205 6.16 -1.02 -13.55
C HIS A 205 5.56 -2.42 -13.73
N THR A 206 6.01 -3.34 -12.92
CA THR A 206 5.51 -4.72 -12.93
C THR A 206 4.58 -4.98 -11.73
N GLY A 207 4.42 -6.19 -11.26
CA GLY A 207 3.54 -6.58 -10.16
C GLY A 207 2.80 -7.87 -10.49
N SER A 208 2.04 -8.40 -9.54
CA SER A 208 1.29 -9.65 -9.70
C SER A 208 0.15 -9.53 -10.72
N THR A 209 -0.18 -10.65 -11.37
CA THR A 209 -1.36 -10.79 -12.23
C THR A 209 -2.06 -12.13 -11.96
N ASP A 210 -3.39 -12.11 -11.91
CA ASP A 210 -4.18 -13.27 -11.58
C ASP A 210 -4.75 -13.96 -12.82
N PHE A 211 -4.86 -15.28 -12.72
CA PHE A 211 -5.51 -16.12 -13.70
C PHE A 211 -6.65 -16.86 -13.00
N ALA A 212 -7.88 -16.66 -13.46
CA ALA A 212 -9.05 -17.31 -12.88
C ALA A 212 -8.90 -18.84 -12.87
N GLU A 213 -9.58 -19.51 -11.95
CA GLU A 213 -9.58 -20.97 -11.86
C GLU A 213 -9.91 -21.60 -13.22
N GLY A 214 -9.11 -22.56 -13.64
CA GLY A 214 -9.22 -23.23 -14.95
C GLY A 214 -8.64 -22.47 -16.13
N VAL A 215 -8.21 -21.22 -15.96
CA VAL A 215 -7.48 -20.46 -16.98
C VAL A 215 -5.99 -20.74 -16.87
N LYS A 216 -5.41 -21.28 -17.93
CA LYS A 216 -3.97 -21.56 -17.96
C LYS A 216 -3.19 -20.24 -18.05
N PRO A 217 -2.23 -19.97 -17.15
CA PRO A 217 -1.35 -18.80 -17.25
C PRO A 217 -0.64 -18.72 -18.61
N ILE A 218 -0.58 -17.51 -19.14
CA ILE A 218 0.17 -17.16 -20.35
C ILE A 218 1.34 -16.26 -20.02
N PRO A 219 2.38 -16.16 -20.88
CA PRO A 219 3.40 -15.13 -20.75
C PRO A 219 2.78 -13.74 -20.73
N ALA A 220 3.10 -12.95 -19.69
CA ALA A 220 2.61 -11.59 -19.55
C ALA A 220 3.69 -10.64 -19.07
N GLY A 221 3.77 -9.43 -19.64
CA GLY A 221 4.78 -8.44 -19.29
C GLY A 221 4.25 -7.02 -19.34
N ALA A 222 4.85 -6.14 -18.53
CA ALA A 222 4.62 -4.71 -18.54
C ALA A 222 5.64 -4.01 -19.44
N LEU A 223 5.18 -3.17 -20.35
CA LEU A 223 6.02 -2.28 -21.15
C LEU A 223 6.22 -0.97 -20.39
N SER A 224 7.42 -0.37 -20.49
CA SER A 224 7.61 0.98 -19.96
C SER A 224 6.61 1.97 -20.60
N LEU A 225 6.23 3.02 -19.87
CA LEU A 225 5.27 4.02 -20.39
C LEU A 225 5.71 4.64 -21.71
N PRO A 226 6.99 5.09 -21.89
CA PRO A 226 7.45 5.61 -23.18
C PRO A 226 7.39 4.60 -24.32
N ASP A 227 7.67 3.31 -24.06
CA ASP A 227 7.66 2.28 -25.10
C ASP A 227 6.23 1.83 -25.41
N ALA A 228 5.34 1.81 -24.44
CA ALA A 228 3.90 1.61 -24.64
C ALA A 228 3.30 2.72 -25.54
N ASP A 229 3.57 3.99 -25.22
CA ASP A 229 3.17 5.12 -26.04
C ASP A 229 3.76 5.04 -27.47
N ASN A 230 5.00 4.54 -27.59
CA ASN A 230 5.59 4.32 -28.91
C ASN A 230 4.88 3.20 -29.69
N LEU A 231 4.51 2.12 -29.01
CA LEU A 231 3.74 1.03 -29.63
C LEU A 231 2.37 1.53 -30.10
N GLU A 232 1.69 2.38 -29.33
CA GLU A 232 0.42 3.01 -29.74
C GLU A 232 0.59 3.88 -31.00
N ARG A 233 1.69 4.66 -31.06
CA ARG A 233 2.04 5.41 -32.29
C ARG A 233 2.31 4.51 -33.49
N MET A 234 2.92 3.33 -33.27
CA MET A 234 3.13 2.34 -34.34
C MET A 234 1.80 1.83 -34.89
N PHE A 235 0.82 1.51 -34.02
CA PHE A 235 -0.53 1.14 -34.46
C PHE A 235 -1.17 2.23 -35.31
N ALA A 236 -1.13 3.48 -34.86
CA ALA A 236 -1.68 4.61 -35.57
C ALA A 236 -1.02 4.81 -36.99
N ARG A 237 0.28 4.52 -37.10
CA ARG A 237 1.04 4.68 -38.35
C ARG A 237 1.05 3.42 -39.25
N ALA A 238 0.62 2.30 -38.73
CA ALA A 238 0.63 1.04 -39.48
C ALA A 238 -0.32 1.05 -40.70
N GLY A 239 -1.35 1.93 -40.67
CA GLY A 239 -2.30 2.06 -41.80
C GLY A 239 -3.06 0.75 -42.07
N GLY A 240 -3.44 0.03 -41.02
CA GLY A 240 -4.16 -1.25 -41.12
C GLY A 240 -3.24 -2.48 -41.29
N ARG A 241 -1.93 -2.31 -41.43
CA ARG A 241 -0.99 -3.43 -41.48
C ARG A 241 -0.88 -4.06 -40.07
N PRO A 242 -0.83 -5.40 -39.95
CA PRO A 242 -0.63 -6.06 -38.65
C PRO A 242 0.68 -5.60 -37.99
N VAL A 243 0.58 -5.25 -36.71
CA VAL A 243 1.75 -5.05 -35.85
C VAL A 243 2.09 -6.40 -35.21
N THR A 244 3.34 -6.85 -35.38
CA THR A 244 3.82 -8.11 -34.81
C THR A 244 4.86 -7.88 -33.73
N LEU A 245 4.76 -8.64 -32.65
CA LEU A 245 5.65 -8.56 -31.50
C LEU A 245 6.28 -9.94 -31.22
N ARG A 246 7.59 -9.95 -30.99
CA ARG A 246 8.29 -11.09 -30.42
C ARG A 246 8.52 -10.82 -28.94
N LEU A 247 8.12 -11.78 -28.11
CA LEU A 247 8.23 -11.75 -26.66
C LEU A 247 9.05 -12.96 -26.20
N GLU A 248 10.05 -12.74 -25.33
CA GLU A 248 10.86 -13.80 -24.74
C GLU A 248 11.07 -13.50 -23.25
N MET A 249 10.51 -14.35 -22.40
CA MET A 249 10.57 -14.25 -20.94
C MET A 249 10.65 -15.64 -20.33
N ASN A 250 11.39 -15.81 -19.24
CA ASN A 250 11.60 -17.11 -18.60
C ASN A 250 11.32 -17.11 -17.08
N PRO A 251 10.20 -16.53 -16.61
CA PRO A 251 9.82 -16.65 -15.22
C PRO A 251 9.64 -18.12 -14.81
N ARG A 252 9.72 -18.41 -13.51
CA ARG A 252 9.62 -19.77 -13.00
C ARG A 252 8.74 -19.83 -11.75
N GLN A 253 7.93 -20.85 -11.66
CA GLN A 253 7.30 -21.24 -10.42
C GLN A 253 8.27 -22.12 -9.61
N LEU A 254 8.58 -21.72 -8.38
CA LEU A 254 9.42 -22.51 -7.46
C LEU A 254 8.58 -23.54 -6.68
N GLY A 255 7.25 -23.43 -6.72
CA GLY A 255 6.33 -24.20 -5.90
C GLY A 255 6.24 -23.66 -4.47
N ARG A 256 5.92 -24.52 -3.52
CA ARG A 256 5.76 -24.14 -2.11
C ARG A 256 7.11 -23.81 -1.49
N THR A 257 7.20 -22.61 -0.90
CA THR A 257 8.34 -22.13 -0.11
C THR A 257 7.87 -21.52 1.19
N MET A 258 8.82 -21.12 2.05
CA MET A 258 8.53 -20.49 3.32
C MET A 258 8.72 -18.98 3.22
N SER A 259 7.77 -18.23 3.74
CA SER A 259 7.84 -16.83 4.11
C SER A 259 7.47 -16.67 5.59
N GLY A 260 7.33 -15.46 6.10
CA GLY A 260 6.93 -15.23 7.48
C GLY A 260 6.72 -13.75 7.80
N ASN A 261 5.83 -13.49 8.73
CA ASN A 261 5.67 -12.18 9.35
C ASN A 261 6.73 -11.96 10.42
N VAL A 262 7.14 -10.73 10.64
CA VAL A 262 7.94 -10.33 11.80
C VAL A 262 7.09 -9.46 12.72
N VAL A 263 6.99 -9.85 13.99
CA VAL A 263 6.20 -9.15 14.99
C VAL A 263 7.11 -8.64 16.10
N GLY A 264 6.80 -7.47 16.64
CA GLY A 264 7.49 -6.91 17.82
C GLY A 264 6.57 -6.02 18.64
N GLU A 265 6.87 -5.82 19.91
CA GLU A 265 5.99 -5.09 20.82
C GLU A 265 6.71 -4.05 21.67
N ILE A 266 6.08 -2.91 21.87
CA ILE A 266 6.32 -2.04 23.02
C ILE A 266 5.24 -2.38 24.06
N VAL A 267 5.62 -3.11 25.11
CA VAL A 267 4.68 -3.62 26.10
C VAL A 267 4.06 -2.48 26.91
N GLY A 268 2.74 -2.42 26.94
CA GLY A 268 1.98 -1.47 27.74
C GLY A 268 2.00 -1.80 29.24
N ARG A 269 1.71 -0.78 30.09
CA ARG A 269 1.58 -0.99 31.53
C ARG A 269 0.34 -1.81 31.91
N ASN A 270 -0.62 -1.97 30.99
CA ASN A 270 -1.77 -2.87 31.13
C ASN A 270 -1.88 -3.78 29.89
N PRO A 271 -1.09 -4.86 29.83
CA PRO A 271 -1.07 -5.76 28.68
C PRO A 271 -2.35 -6.61 28.51
N ALA A 272 -3.28 -6.56 29.45
CA ALA A 272 -4.59 -7.20 29.33
C ALA A 272 -5.55 -6.41 28.40
N LEU A 273 -5.25 -5.16 28.10
CA LEU A 273 -6.02 -4.38 27.13
C LEU A 273 -5.62 -4.77 25.69
N PRO A 274 -6.57 -4.79 24.75
CA PRO A 274 -6.26 -5.01 23.34
C PRO A 274 -5.17 -4.05 22.84
N PRO A 275 -4.17 -4.53 22.09
CA PRO A 275 -3.08 -3.70 21.59
C PRO A 275 -3.53 -2.75 20.47
N VAL A 276 -2.73 -1.71 20.24
CA VAL A 276 -2.73 -0.93 18.98
C VAL A 276 -1.85 -1.68 18.00
N LEU A 277 -2.39 -2.04 16.83
CA LEU A 277 -1.67 -2.74 15.78
C LEU A 277 -1.21 -1.75 14.71
N LEU A 278 0.08 -1.76 14.42
CA LEU A 278 0.70 -0.98 13.34
C LEU A 278 1.25 -1.98 12.32
N ALA A 279 0.84 -1.86 11.07
CA ALA A 279 1.24 -2.76 10.00
C ALA A 279 2.04 -2.05 8.89
N CYS A 280 2.90 -2.80 8.24
CA CYS A 280 3.63 -2.53 7.01
C CYS A 280 3.95 -3.87 6.35
N HIS A 281 4.42 -3.92 5.10
CA HIS A 281 4.98 -5.15 4.58
C HIS A 281 6.51 -5.12 4.50
N LEU A 282 7.13 -6.29 4.73
CA LEU A 282 8.58 -6.41 4.80
C LEU A 282 9.21 -6.83 3.48
N ASP A 283 8.52 -7.61 2.68
CA ASP A 283 8.99 -8.00 1.35
C ASP A 283 9.03 -6.78 0.41
N SER A 284 9.63 -6.92 -0.73
CA SER A 284 9.61 -5.93 -1.81
C SER A 284 9.40 -6.63 -3.13
N TRP A 285 8.92 -5.90 -4.11
CA TRP A 285 8.95 -6.41 -5.47
C TRP A 285 10.39 -6.70 -5.89
N TRP A 286 10.60 -7.72 -6.71
CA TRP A 286 11.91 -8.32 -6.99
C TRP A 286 12.91 -7.38 -7.69
N ASN A 287 12.46 -6.32 -8.35
CA ASN A 287 13.27 -5.49 -9.24
C ASN A 287 13.90 -4.25 -8.57
N SER A 288 13.63 -4.03 -7.29
CA SER A 288 14.18 -2.90 -6.52
C SER A 288 14.41 -3.25 -5.05
N PRO A 289 15.18 -2.45 -4.31
CA PRO A 289 15.30 -2.61 -2.87
C PRO A 289 14.02 -2.23 -2.11
N GLY A 290 12.96 -1.71 -2.76
CA GLY A 290 11.70 -1.37 -2.13
C GLY A 290 11.88 -0.35 -1.01
N ALA A 291 12.40 0.83 -1.32
CA ALA A 291 12.63 1.87 -0.33
C ALA A 291 11.32 2.57 0.06
N MET A 292 10.51 2.91 -0.96
CA MET A 292 9.20 3.53 -0.77
C MET A 292 8.09 2.50 -0.63
N ASP A 293 8.33 1.27 -1.12
CA ASP A 293 7.39 0.15 -1.15
C ASP A 293 8.08 -1.13 -0.61
N ASP A 294 8.09 -1.41 0.72
CA ASP A 294 7.55 -0.62 1.81
C ASP A 294 8.55 -0.52 3.00
N ALA A 295 9.87 -0.48 2.72
CA ALA A 295 10.86 -0.35 3.80
C ALA A 295 10.63 0.90 4.64
N VAL A 296 10.23 2.02 4.00
CA VAL A 296 9.98 3.28 4.72
C VAL A 296 8.75 3.20 5.61
N GLY A 297 7.71 2.48 5.21
CA GLY A 297 6.52 2.26 6.03
C GLY A 297 6.84 1.47 7.30
N CYS A 298 7.63 0.41 7.17
CA CYS A 298 8.15 -0.33 8.33
C CYS A 298 8.98 0.57 9.25
N GLY A 299 9.84 1.41 8.69
CA GLY A 299 10.60 2.41 9.44
C GLY A 299 9.71 3.42 10.17
N ILE A 300 8.65 3.93 9.52
CA ILE A 300 7.68 4.88 10.09
C ILE A 300 6.98 4.28 11.31
N ILE A 301 6.42 3.07 11.19
CA ILE A 301 5.69 2.47 12.31
C ILE A 301 6.60 2.11 13.47
N ALA A 302 7.82 1.65 13.21
CA ALA A 302 8.82 1.39 14.25
C ALA A 302 9.23 2.69 14.97
N ALA A 303 9.52 3.76 14.23
CA ALA A 303 9.85 5.07 14.80
C ALA A 303 8.70 5.64 15.63
N ALA A 304 7.45 5.55 15.12
CA ALA A 304 6.27 6.02 15.83
C ALA A 304 6.05 5.28 17.16
N ALA A 305 6.19 3.96 17.16
CA ALA A 305 6.07 3.15 18.37
C ALA A 305 7.12 3.55 19.43
N LYS A 306 8.39 3.72 19.02
CA LYS A 306 9.48 4.14 19.90
C LYS A 306 9.28 5.54 20.46
N ASN A 307 8.92 6.50 19.59
CA ASN A 307 8.70 7.88 20.00
C ASN A 307 7.50 8.02 20.95
N ALA A 308 6.40 7.30 20.70
CA ALA A 308 5.25 7.24 21.61
C ALA A 308 5.63 6.66 22.98
N ALA A 309 6.42 5.59 23.02
CA ALA A 309 6.94 5.00 24.25
C ALA A 309 7.94 5.90 24.97
N GLY A 310 8.75 6.67 24.24
CA GLY A 310 9.67 7.65 24.79
C GLY A 310 8.96 8.78 25.58
N ALA A 311 7.71 9.08 25.24
CA ALA A 311 6.87 10.02 25.98
C ALA A 311 6.35 9.46 27.32
N GLY A 312 6.55 8.18 27.59
CA GLY A 312 6.14 7.44 28.78
C GLY A 312 5.61 6.06 28.40
N GLN A 313 5.74 5.09 29.30
CA GLN A 313 5.23 3.74 29.04
C GLN A 313 3.74 3.80 28.67
N PRO A 314 3.34 3.33 27.48
CA PRO A 314 1.95 3.40 27.03
C PRO A 314 1.03 2.55 27.91
N LEU A 315 -0.27 2.86 27.94
CA LEU A 315 -1.27 2.06 28.66
C LEU A 315 -1.47 0.71 27.97
N ARG A 316 -1.69 0.73 26.65
CA ARG A 316 -1.85 -0.47 25.80
C ARG A 316 -0.52 -0.85 25.17
N THR A 317 -0.34 -2.11 24.89
CA THR A 317 0.75 -2.56 24.04
C THR A 317 0.63 -1.96 22.65
N ILE A 318 1.75 -1.52 22.08
CA ILE A 318 1.88 -1.16 20.67
C ILE A 318 2.55 -2.36 20.00
N ARG A 319 1.85 -3.02 19.07
CA ARG A 319 2.36 -4.15 18.32
C ARG A 319 2.66 -3.68 16.90
N VAL A 320 3.87 -3.94 16.42
CA VAL A 320 4.23 -3.79 15.01
C VAL A 320 4.13 -5.14 14.32
N LEU A 321 3.52 -5.16 13.13
CA LEU A 321 3.44 -6.29 12.22
C LEU A 321 4.14 -5.88 10.92
N PHE A 322 5.26 -6.52 10.63
CA PHE A 322 5.92 -6.46 9.34
C PHE A 322 5.46 -7.69 8.57
N ALA A 323 4.43 -7.51 7.77
CA ALA A 323 3.81 -8.60 7.02
C ALA A 323 4.77 -9.13 5.95
N GLY A 324 4.74 -10.41 5.70
CA GLY A 324 5.48 -11.04 4.62
C GLY A 324 4.56 -11.36 3.45
N ALA A 325 5.11 -11.32 2.25
CA ALA A 325 4.41 -11.71 1.02
C ALA A 325 3.11 -10.92 0.75
N GLU A 326 3.15 -9.62 1.00
CA GLU A 326 2.12 -8.69 0.59
C GLU A 326 2.05 -8.65 -0.93
N GLU A 327 3.18 -8.37 -1.57
CA GLU A 327 3.40 -8.16 -3.01
C GLU A 327 2.90 -9.31 -3.90
N THR A 328 2.75 -10.48 -3.33
CA THR A 328 2.41 -11.72 -4.05
C THR A 328 1.08 -12.31 -3.63
N GLY A 329 0.21 -11.53 -2.98
CA GLY A 329 -1.16 -11.93 -2.67
C GLY A 329 -1.52 -11.97 -1.19
N LEU A 330 -0.94 -11.08 -0.35
CA LEU A 330 -1.33 -10.85 1.05
C LEU A 330 -1.24 -12.11 1.94
N TRP A 331 -0.32 -13.02 1.63
CA TRP A 331 -0.22 -14.31 2.35
C TRP A 331 0.06 -14.12 3.84
N GLY A 332 0.91 -13.14 4.19
CA GLY A 332 1.29 -12.86 5.57
C GLY A 332 0.13 -12.34 6.41
N SER A 333 -0.61 -11.37 5.90
CA SER A 333 -1.75 -10.81 6.63
C SER A 333 -2.88 -11.82 6.78
N ALA A 334 -3.10 -12.68 5.79
CA ALA A 334 -4.05 -13.79 5.88
C ALA A 334 -3.62 -14.83 6.92
N ALA A 335 -2.33 -15.20 6.95
CA ALA A 335 -1.77 -16.12 7.93
C ALA A 335 -1.87 -15.54 9.35
N TYR A 336 -1.53 -14.25 9.53
CA TYR A 336 -1.63 -13.54 10.79
C TYR A 336 -3.07 -13.48 11.29
N SER A 337 -4.03 -13.11 10.44
CA SER A 337 -5.44 -13.07 10.80
C SER A 337 -5.92 -14.45 11.27
N LYS A 338 -5.59 -15.50 10.53
CA LYS A 338 -5.97 -16.87 10.88
C LYS A 338 -5.41 -17.32 12.23
N ALA A 339 -4.15 -16.95 12.54
CA ALA A 339 -3.48 -17.34 13.79
C ALA A 339 -4.05 -16.58 14.99
N HIS A 340 -4.36 -15.29 14.83
CA HIS A 340 -4.70 -14.36 15.91
C HIS A 340 -6.15 -13.89 15.94
N ILE A 341 -7.06 -14.50 15.16
CA ILE A 341 -8.45 -14.04 15.02
C ILE A 341 -9.20 -13.87 16.35
N ASN A 342 -8.82 -14.62 17.36
CA ASN A 342 -9.40 -14.58 18.71
C ASN A 342 -8.69 -13.59 19.66
N GLU A 343 -7.63 -12.95 19.22
CA GLU A 343 -6.92 -11.91 20.00
C GLU A 343 -7.51 -10.55 19.62
N PRO A 344 -8.22 -9.86 20.53
CA PRO A 344 -8.85 -8.59 20.18
C PRO A 344 -7.80 -7.52 19.89
N ILE A 345 -7.97 -6.77 18.82
CA ILE A 345 -7.18 -5.59 18.47
C ILE A 345 -7.98 -4.33 18.79
N ALA A 346 -7.34 -3.34 19.43
CA ALA A 346 -8.02 -2.08 19.77
C ALA A 346 -8.28 -1.21 18.54
N VAL A 347 -7.29 -1.09 17.68
CA VAL A 347 -7.33 -0.30 16.44
C VAL A 347 -6.14 -0.70 15.57
N GLY A 348 -6.37 -0.73 14.26
CA GLY A 348 -5.33 -0.99 13.26
C GLY A 348 -5.00 0.25 12.43
N LEU A 349 -3.72 0.41 12.12
CA LEU A 349 -3.16 1.41 11.20
C LEU A 349 -2.09 0.73 10.34
N GLU A 350 -2.00 1.11 9.07
CA GLU A 350 -0.99 0.60 8.15
C GLU A 350 -0.27 1.75 7.45
N SER A 351 1.01 1.59 7.23
CA SER A 351 1.86 2.49 6.47
C SER A 351 2.43 1.71 5.28
N ASP A 352 1.76 1.84 4.15
CA ASP A 352 2.08 1.22 2.86
C ASP A 352 1.59 2.14 1.73
N PHE A 353 2.20 3.30 1.61
CA PHE A 353 1.97 4.24 0.53
C PHE A 353 3.12 5.26 0.42
N GLY A 354 4.35 4.76 0.65
CA GLY A 354 5.57 5.54 0.62
C GLY A 354 5.86 6.33 1.90
N GLY A 355 6.87 7.23 1.80
CA GLY A 355 7.37 8.02 2.93
C GLY A 355 7.01 9.50 2.90
N ASP A 356 6.18 9.95 1.93
CA ASP A 356 5.84 11.35 1.79
C ASP A 356 4.87 11.81 2.91
N ARG A 357 4.65 13.12 3.01
CA ARG A 357 3.90 13.71 4.13
C ARG A 357 2.48 13.17 4.24
N ILE A 358 1.99 13.05 5.46
CA ILE A 358 0.57 12.82 5.72
C ILE A 358 -0.19 14.12 5.44
N TRP A 359 -1.25 14.04 4.63
CA TRP A 359 -2.09 15.19 4.31
C TRP A 359 -3.54 15.02 4.75
N ARG A 360 -3.98 13.76 5.02
CA ARG A 360 -5.37 13.46 5.36
C ARG A 360 -5.46 12.40 6.45
N PHE A 361 -6.36 12.62 7.42
CA PHE A 361 -6.72 11.71 8.49
C PHE A 361 -8.14 11.20 8.30
N GLN A 362 -8.35 9.90 8.47
CA GLN A 362 -9.63 9.21 8.41
C GLN A 362 -9.73 8.19 9.55
N SER A 363 -10.94 7.93 10.05
CA SER A 363 -11.24 6.78 10.92
C SER A 363 -12.58 6.16 10.53
N ASN A 364 -12.80 4.89 10.87
CA ASN A 364 -14.10 4.24 10.70
C ASN A 364 -15.00 4.36 11.95
N PHE A 365 -14.48 4.94 13.05
CA PHE A 365 -15.17 5.07 14.35
C PHE A 365 -15.61 6.50 14.68
N ARG A 366 -15.75 7.36 13.69
CA ARG A 366 -16.15 8.76 13.89
C ARG A 366 -17.49 8.91 14.64
N GLU A 367 -18.43 7.99 14.40
CA GLU A 367 -19.76 8.02 15.03
C GLU A 367 -19.77 7.30 16.38
N SER A 368 -19.08 6.17 16.51
CA SER A 368 -19.03 5.38 17.75
C SER A 368 -18.10 5.97 18.82
N ASN A 369 -17.03 6.68 18.40
CA ASN A 369 -16.08 7.36 19.29
C ASN A 369 -15.81 8.81 18.84
N PRO A 370 -16.85 9.69 18.81
CA PRO A 370 -16.72 11.05 18.24
C PRO A 370 -15.68 11.92 18.97
N ASP A 371 -15.55 11.76 20.28
CA ASP A 371 -14.58 12.52 21.09
C ASP A 371 -13.13 12.12 20.75
N LEU A 372 -12.86 10.81 20.59
CA LEU A 372 -11.54 10.31 20.21
C LEU A 372 -11.21 10.75 18.79
N HIS A 373 -12.12 10.58 17.84
CA HIS A 373 -11.94 11.06 16.46
C HIS A 373 -11.60 12.55 16.43
N ALA A 374 -12.40 13.38 17.12
CA ALA A 374 -12.19 14.82 17.15
C ALA A 374 -10.86 15.21 17.84
N ARG A 375 -10.44 14.48 18.87
CA ARG A 375 -9.16 14.66 19.56
C ARG A 375 -7.98 14.36 18.63
N LEU A 376 -8.03 13.23 17.91
CA LEU A 376 -7.02 12.84 16.93
C LEU A 376 -6.93 13.87 15.79
N ALA A 377 -8.06 14.23 15.18
CA ALA A 377 -8.11 15.21 14.09
C ALA A 377 -7.49 16.56 14.49
N ARG A 378 -7.82 17.06 15.70
CA ARG A 378 -7.20 18.31 16.21
C ARG A 378 -5.71 18.17 16.47
N ALA A 379 -5.27 17.03 16.99
CA ALA A 379 -3.88 16.79 17.31
C ALA A 379 -2.98 16.81 16.06
N VAL A 380 -3.46 16.26 14.94
CA VAL A 380 -2.69 16.20 13.69
C VAL A 380 -2.82 17.45 12.83
N ALA A 381 -3.82 18.32 13.08
CA ALA A 381 -4.06 19.54 12.30
C ALA A 381 -2.84 20.49 12.29
N ARG A 382 -2.06 20.55 13.37
CA ARG A 382 -0.83 21.34 13.46
C ARG A 382 0.26 20.94 12.45
N PHE A 383 0.19 19.73 11.93
CA PHE A 383 1.11 19.22 10.90
C PHE A 383 0.58 19.42 9.48
N GLY A 384 -0.53 20.13 9.31
CA GLY A 384 -1.18 20.37 8.02
C GLY A 384 -2.09 19.22 7.57
N VAL A 385 -2.45 18.29 8.46
CA VAL A 385 -3.29 17.13 8.14
C VAL A 385 -4.77 17.51 8.21
N ALA A 386 -5.49 17.32 7.11
CA ALA A 386 -6.91 17.59 7.02
C ALA A 386 -7.74 16.43 7.61
N ASN A 387 -8.80 16.78 8.35
CA ASN A 387 -9.81 15.80 8.78
C ASN A 387 -10.76 15.50 7.62
N SER A 388 -10.91 14.23 7.26
CA SER A 388 -11.79 13.79 6.17
C SER A 388 -13.11 13.22 6.69
N ALA A 389 -14.17 13.38 5.89
CA ALA A 389 -15.44 12.71 6.12
C ALA A 389 -15.47 11.26 5.58
N LEU A 390 -14.48 10.88 4.77
CA LEU A 390 -14.39 9.52 4.25
C LEU A 390 -14.06 8.55 5.39
N VAL A 391 -14.59 7.35 5.28
CA VAL A 391 -14.38 6.27 6.25
C VAL A 391 -13.04 5.60 5.98
N ALA A 392 -12.29 5.31 7.04
CA ALA A 392 -11.06 4.53 6.92
C ALA A 392 -11.40 3.07 6.57
N THR A 393 -10.67 2.51 5.62
CA THR A 393 -10.80 1.11 5.19
C THR A 393 -9.66 0.22 5.69
N GLY A 394 -8.62 0.84 6.26
CA GLY A 394 -7.34 0.17 6.57
C GLY A 394 -6.51 -0.02 5.31
N GLY A 395 -5.37 -0.65 5.46
CA GLY A 395 -4.49 -1.03 4.36
C GLY A 395 -4.59 -2.53 4.04
N ALA A 396 -3.74 -3.03 3.16
CA ALA A 396 -3.74 -4.40 2.66
C ALA A 396 -3.50 -5.43 3.80
N ASP A 397 -2.59 -5.13 4.73
CA ASP A 397 -2.15 -6.05 5.78
C ASP A 397 -2.97 -6.02 7.09
N LEU A 398 -4.10 -5.33 7.10
CA LEU A 398 -5.00 -5.28 8.26
C LEU A 398 -6.17 -6.27 8.18
N ASN A 399 -5.98 -7.45 7.57
CA ASN A 399 -7.02 -8.47 7.46
C ASN A 399 -7.62 -8.82 8.82
N ILE A 400 -6.81 -9.05 9.85
CA ILE A 400 -7.29 -9.37 11.20
C ILE A 400 -8.27 -8.31 11.73
N VAL A 401 -7.99 -7.02 11.53
CA VAL A 401 -8.85 -5.95 12.04
C VAL A 401 -10.16 -5.90 11.27
N ARG A 402 -10.11 -6.13 9.95
CA ARG A 402 -11.31 -6.22 9.10
C ARG A 402 -12.17 -7.44 9.47
N ASP A 403 -11.55 -8.61 9.66
CA ASP A 403 -12.23 -9.85 10.04
C ASP A 403 -12.91 -9.73 11.42
N GLN A 404 -12.28 -9.01 12.34
CA GLN A 404 -12.84 -8.68 13.66
C GLN A 404 -13.87 -7.54 13.60
N LYS A 405 -14.06 -6.87 12.45
CA LYS A 405 -14.85 -5.64 12.31
C LYS A 405 -14.39 -4.54 13.27
N GLY A 406 -13.07 -4.40 13.41
CA GLY A 406 -12.43 -3.53 14.38
C GLY A 406 -12.30 -2.08 13.91
N ALA A 407 -11.74 -1.27 14.80
CA ALA A 407 -11.46 0.13 14.52
C ALA A 407 -10.25 0.28 13.59
N LEU A 408 -10.36 1.18 12.61
CA LEU A 408 -9.35 1.46 11.60
C LEU A 408 -9.07 2.96 11.49
N ILE A 409 -7.83 3.30 11.22
CA ILE A 409 -7.39 4.66 10.88
C ILE A 409 -6.56 4.59 9.60
N ASN A 410 -6.81 5.53 8.69
CA ASN A 410 -5.90 5.83 7.58
C ASN A 410 -5.23 7.18 7.83
N LEU A 411 -3.90 7.17 7.85
CA LEU A 411 -3.04 8.32 7.77
C LEU A 411 -2.52 8.39 6.33
N GLN A 412 -3.24 9.11 5.48
CA GLN A 412 -2.99 9.10 4.04
C GLN A 412 -1.73 9.89 3.70
N GLN A 413 -0.71 9.20 3.19
CA GLN A 413 0.47 9.81 2.58
C GLN A 413 0.11 10.53 1.28
N ASP A 414 0.95 11.49 0.86
CA ASP A 414 0.85 12.14 -0.44
C ASP A 414 1.38 11.19 -1.54
N GLY A 415 0.46 10.57 -2.26
CA GLY A 415 0.75 9.61 -3.31
C GLY A 415 1.09 10.21 -4.67
N THR A 416 1.24 11.55 -4.78
CA THR A 416 1.41 12.23 -6.08
C THR A 416 2.56 11.66 -6.89
N ARG A 417 3.66 11.24 -6.24
CA ARG A 417 4.84 10.64 -6.91
C ARG A 417 5.05 9.17 -6.58
N TYR A 418 4.20 8.53 -5.75
CA TYR A 418 4.36 7.14 -5.36
C TYR A 418 4.39 6.22 -6.57
N PHE A 419 3.45 6.40 -7.48
CA PHE A 419 3.35 5.61 -8.71
C PHE A 419 4.36 6.00 -9.81
N ASP A 420 5.27 6.93 -9.56
CA ASP A 420 6.46 7.11 -10.38
C ASP A 420 7.52 6.05 -10.06
N LEU A 421 7.47 5.46 -8.86
CA LEU A 421 8.49 4.57 -8.29
C LEU A 421 7.99 3.14 -8.08
N HIS A 422 6.74 2.98 -7.65
CA HIS A 422 6.10 1.73 -7.29
C HIS A 422 6.38 0.62 -8.30
N HIS A 423 6.96 -0.49 -7.83
CA HIS A 423 7.32 -1.67 -8.62
C HIS A 423 8.29 -1.40 -9.78
N THR A 424 9.15 -0.41 -9.66
CA THR A 424 10.21 -0.12 -10.63
C THR A 424 11.60 -0.30 -10.04
N PRO A 425 12.63 -0.48 -10.87
CA PRO A 425 14.03 -0.49 -10.37
C PRO A 425 14.46 0.82 -9.71
N ASP A 426 13.69 1.89 -9.85
CA ASP A 426 13.99 3.23 -9.33
C ASP A 426 13.42 3.49 -7.92
N ASP A 427 12.78 2.48 -7.32
CA ASP A 427 12.36 2.54 -5.91
C ASP A 427 13.57 2.30 -4.98
N THR A 428 14.33 3.37 -4.78
CA THR A 428 15.62 3.38 -4.10
C THR A 428 15.67 4.43 -2.99
N LEU A 429 16.61 4.29 -2.05
CA LEU A 429 16.74 5.13 -0.86
C LEU A 429 16.82 6.65 -1.16
N ASP A 430 17.44 7.05 -2.28
CA ASP A 430 17.57 8.45 -2.69
C ASP A 430 16.23 9.13 -3.02
N LYS A 431 15.14 8.38 -3.10
CA LYS A 431 13.79 8.90 -3.28
C LYS A 431 13.13 9.33 -1.98
N VAL A 432 13.70 8.96 -0.83
CA VAL A 432 13.15 9.33 0.48
C VAL A 432 13.49 10.80 0.79
N ASP A 433 12.45 11.62 0.90
CA ASP A 433 12.57 13.02 1.32
C ASP A 433 12.49 13.12 2.85
N MET A 434 13.62 13.47 3.48
CA MET A 434 13.74 13.55 4.94
C MET A 434 12.77 14.55 5.60
N ALA A 435 12.41 15.64 4.95
CA ALA A 435 11.49 16.60 5.53
C ALA A 435 10.05 16.08 5.52
N GLN A 436 9.66 15.38 4.47
CA GLN A 436 8.36 14.73 4.37
C GLN A 436 8.27 13.54 5.32
N LEU A 437 9.30 12.68 5.36
CA LEU A 437 9.37 11.53 6.27
C LEU A 437 9.27 11.95 7.73
N ARG A 438 9.96 13.01 8.16
CA ARG A 438 9.87 13.53 9.53
C ARG A 438 8.46 14.03 9.87
N GLN A 439 7.77 14.69 8.94
CA GLN A 439 6.38 15.09 9.16
C GLN A 439 5.49 13.85 9.31
N ASN A 440 5.70 12.84 8.49
CA ASN A 440 5.00 11.57 8.54
C ASN A 440 5.18 10.90 9.93
N VAL A 441 6.42 10.67 10.36
CA VAL A 441 6.74 10.11 11.69
C VAL A 441 6.14 10.93 12.83
N ALA A 442 6.14 12.27 12.75
CA ALA A 442 5.56 13.13 13.78
C ALA A 442 4.04 12.96 13.90
N VAL A 443 3.35 12.83 12.76
CA VAL A 443 1.90 12.53 12.72
C VAL A 443 1.62 11.16 13.32
N TRP A 444 2.32 10.13 12.88
CA TRP A 444 2.20 8.77 13.40
C TRP A 444 2.47 8.70 14.90
N THR A 445 3.57 9.31 15.37
CA THR A 445 3.90 9.40 16.81
C THR A 445 2.75 9.98 17.62
N THR A 446 2.14 11.06 17.11
CA THR A 446 1.03 11.73 17.79
C THR A 446 -0.20 10.84 17.87
N VAL A 447 -0.59 10.21 16.77
CA VAL A 447 -1.77 9.34 16.70
C VAL A 447 -1.57 8.10 17.55
N VAL A 448 -0.45 7.39 17.37
CA VAL A 448 -0.12 6.16 18.13
C VAL A 448 -0.05 6.44 19.63
N GLY A 449 0.58 7.55 20.03
CA GLY A 449 0.70 7.91 21.45
C GLY A 449 -0.66 8.22 22.10
N ILE A 450 -1.62 8.84 21.36
CA ILE A 450 -2.97 9.07 21.85
C ILE A 450 -3.72 7.73 21.97
N LEU A 451 -3.67 6.89 20.93
CA LEU A 451 -4.37 5.59 20.90
C LEU A 451 -3.87 4.63 21.96
N ALA A 452 -2.56 4.52 22.12
CA ALA A 452 -1.94 3.63 23.09
C ALA A 452 -2.20 4.04 24.56
N ASN A 453 -2.69 5.27 24.78
CA ASN A 453 -3.09 5.76 26.11
C ASN A 453 -4.61 5.96 26.25
N GLU A 454 -5.42 5.56 25.27
CA GLU A 454 -6.89 5.62 25.39
C GLU A 454 -7.39 4.53 26.33
N GLU A 455 -8.05 4.95 27.41
CA GLU A 455 -8.57 4.05 28.47
C GLU A 455 -9.88 3.35 28.04
N ARG A 456 -10.68 4.05 27.25
CA ARG A 456 -11.97 3.51 26.79
C ARG A 456 -11.77 2.50 25.67
N ALA A 457 -12.72 1.61 25.49
CA ALA A 457 -12.76 0.75 24.31
C ALA A 457 -12.88 1.60 23.03
N ILE A 458 -12.10 1.25 22.03
CA ILE A 458 -12.20 1.84 20.68
C ILE A 458 -13.11 0.91 19.89
N LEU A 459 -14.31 1.40 19.55
CA LEU A 459 -15.33 0.62 18.88
C LEU A 459 -15.42 1.03 17.41
N ASP A 460 -15.62 0.05 16.54
CA ASP A 460 -15.97 0.29 15.14
C ASP A 460 -17.32 1.03 15.03
N GLY A 461 -17.49 1.81 13.98
CA GLY A 461 -18.71 2.55 13.67
C GLY A 461 -19.84 1.70 13.08
N GLY A 462 -19.64 0.40 12.89
CA GLY A 462 -20.67 -0.48 12.33
C GLY A 462 -20.93 -0.24 10.83
N PHE A 463 -20.02 0.39 10.10
CA PHE A 463 -20.18 0.62 8.66
C PHE A 463 -20.03 -0.68 7.87
N GLU A 464 -21.11 -1.07 7.17
CA GLU A 464 -20.98 -2.03 6.07
C GLU A 464 -20.19 -1.37 4.94
N ARG A 465 -19.20 -2.09 4.38
CA ARG A 465 -18.45 -1.64 3.22
C ARG A 465 -19.40 -1.39 2.05
N SER A 466 -19.58 -0.13 1.67
CA SER A 466 -20.23 0.24 0.42
C SER A 466 -19.15 0.57 -0.63
N GLY A 467 -18.78 -0.39 -1.42
CA GLY A 467 -17.88 -0.22 -2.55
C GLY A 467 -17.02 -1.46 -2.83
N PRO A 468 -16.59 -1.68 -4.08
CA PRO A 468 -15.59 -2.71 -4.36
C PRO A 468 -14.30 -2.39 -3.61
N ASP A 469 -13.67 -3.41 -3.07
CA ASP A 469 -12.30 -3.34 -2.55
C ASP A 469 -11.39 -2.79 -3.65
N ILE A 470 -10.88 -1.58 -3.45
CA ILE A 470 -10.01 -0.93 -4.45
C ILE A 470 -8.58 -1.51 -4.40
N MET A 471 -8.32 -2.33 -3.41
CA MET A 471 -7.08 -3.09 -3.23
C MET A 471 -7.39 -4.56 -3.51
N GLY A 472 -7.44 -4.90 -4.77
CA GLY A 472 -7.40 -6.19 -5.42
C GLY A 472 -7.84 -7.45 -4.64
N GLU A 473 -9.11 -7.81 -4.72
CA GLU A 473 -9.54 -9.18 -4.91
C GLU A 473 -10.15 -9.37 -6.30
#